data_8e9cda5072b442eb286d6db0bdf692f4
#
_entry.id   8e9cda5072b442eb286d6db0bdf692f4
#
_cell.length_a   1.000
_cell.length_b   1.000
_cell.length_c   1.000
_cell.angle_alpha   90.00
_cell.angle_beta   90.00
_cell.angle_gamma   90.00
#
_symmetry.space_group_name_H-M   'P 1'
#
loop_
_entity.id
_entity.type
_entity.pdbx_description
1 polymer ?
#
loop_
_entity_poly.entity_id
_entity_poly.type
_entity_poly.pdbx_seq_one_letter_code
_entity_poly.pdbx_strand_id
1 'polypeptide(L)'
;MDELISIYRLVDGVQTTVCSISKENASLNQGIMDKDKVTLSVVTEDPIYLTEGDYILLGDVKYKINRDPEDKQKSEKEHSYEISLEAPIYTLIDKVYCNKITGSTTFSLTGKLRDFLELLIWNINVDNNPLGVDTGWTIGLCPDTDYLNITFDSVKCRDVLYTLASKFGLEYYAANKTINYVSRIENETGLVFTQGQGGGLYEVERKNVDDGDLVTRVYPKGGTE
;
A
#
# COMPACT_ATOMS: atom_id res chain seq x y z
N MET A 1 -5.05 31.40 -4.60
CA MET A 1 -4.46 31.05 -3.29
C MET A 1 -3.98 29.62 -3.43
N ASP A 2 -2.68 29.40 -3.43
CA ASP A 2 -2.12 28.06 -3.62
C ASP A 2 -2.48 27.22 -2.41
N GLU A 3 -3.08 26.06 -2.65
CA GLU A 3 -3.44 25.11 -1.61
C GLU A 3 -2.14 24.48 -1.07
N LEU A 4 -1.90 24.61 0.24
CA LEU A 4 -0.67 24.14 0.88
C LEU A 4 -0.88 22.80 1.56
N ILE A 5 0.12 21.93 1.48
CA ILE A 5 0.25 20.69 2.24
C ILE A 5 1.24 20.95 3.38
N SER A 6 0.79 20.79 4.62
CA SER A 6 1.64 20.95 5.79
C SER A 6 2.24 19.62 6.22
N ILE A 7 3.55 19.61 6.47
CA ILE A 7 4.26 18.49 7.07
C ILE A 7 4.33 18.73 8.58
N TYR A 8 3.97 17.71 9.35
CA TYR A 8 3.86 17.75 10.79
C TYR A 8 4.86 16.80 11.46
N ARG A 9 5.26 17.17 12.66
CA ARG A 9 6.02 16.35 13.61
C ARG A 9 5.29 16.27 14.94
N LEU A 10 5.37 15.13 15.60
CA LEU A 10 4.94 15.00 17.00
C LEU A 10 6.12 15.31 17.92
N VAL A 11 6.01 16.38 18.69
CA VAL A 11 6.98 16.74 19.73
C VAL A 11 6.25 16.64 21.06
N ASP A 12 6.68 15.73 21.92
CA ASP A 12 6.05 15.47 23.24
C ASP A 12 4.52 15.21 23.13
N GLY A 13 4.09 14.54 22.05
CA GLY A 13 2.68 14.24 21.77
C GLY A 13 1.89 15.41 21.16
N VAL A 14 2.52 16.57 20.95
CA VAL A 14 1.89 17.74 20.33
C VAL A 14 2.26 17.81 18.85
N GLN A 15 1.24 17.99 17.99
CA GLN A 15 1.44 18.19 16.56
C GLN A 15 2.03 19.57 16.29
N THR A 16 3.21 19.61 15.69
CA THR A 16 3.92 20.83 15.30
C THR A 16 4.14 20.84 13.80
N THR A 17 3.89 21.98 13.13
CA THR A 17 4.18 22.13 11.70
C THR A 17 5.68 22.31 11.49
N VAL A 18 6.26 21.46 10.64
CA VAL A 18 7.68 21.54 10.23
C VAL A 18 7.83 22.50 9.06
N CYS A 19 7.04 22.31 8.02
CA CYS A 19 7.00 23.18 6.83
C CYS A 19 5.66 23.03 6.10
N SER A 20 5.42 23.89 5.12
CA SER A 20 4.27 23.81 4.22
C SER A 20 4.74 23.94 2.77
N ILE A 21 4.24 23.07 1.90
CA ILE A 21 4.65 22.91 0.51
C ILE A 21 3.42 23.12 -0.38
N SER A 22 3.60 23.76 -1.55
CA SER A 22 2.50 23.91 -2.51
C SER A 22 2.01 22.55 -3.00
N LYS A 23 0.69 22.38 -3.08
CA LYS A 23 0.04 21.16 -3.56
C LYS A 23 0.41 20.83 -5.02
N GLU A 24 0.78 21.82 -5.81
CA GLU A 24 1.24 21.63 -7.18
C GLU A 24 2.52 20.78 -7.28
N ASN A 25 3.30 20.75 -6.20
CA ASN A 25 4.53 19.97 -6.09
C ASN A 25 4.30 18.58 -5.48
N ALA A 26 3.03 18.15 -5.35
CA ALA A 26 2.65 16.88 -4.75
C ALA A 26 2.07 15.93 -5.79
N SER A 27 2.43 14.66 -5.70
CA SER A 27 1.78 13.58 -6.45
C SER A 27 1.34 12.46 -5.51
N LEU A 28 0.08 12.03 -5.65
CA LEU A 28 -0.47 10.86 -4.97
C LEU A 28 -0.45 9.68 -5.95
N ASN A 29 0.22 8.60 -5.57
CA ASN A 29 0.30 7.38 -6.36
C ASN A 29 -0.35 6.23 -5.59
N GLN A 30 -1.55 5.85 -6.02
CA GLN A 30 -2.32 4.77 -5.43
C GLN A 30 -2.59 3.68 -6.46
N GLY A 31 -2.33 2.44 -6.09
CA GLY A 31 -2.59 1.24 -6.88
C GLY A 31 -3.31 0.19 -6.02
N ILE A 32 -4.22 -0.56 -6.63
CA ILE A 32 -4.91 -1.67 -5.97
C ILE A 32 -3.88 -2.70 -5.54
N MET A 33 -3.82 -3.03 -4.24
CA MET A 33 -2.88 -3.99 -3.63
C MET A 33 -1.38 -3.68 -3.86
N ASP A 34 -1.05 -2.48 -4.30
CA ASP A 34 0.32 -2.11 -4.68
C ASP A 34 0.79 -0.86 -3.92
N LYS A 35 0.72 0.30 -4.57
CA LYS A 35 1.29 1.55 -4.06
C LYS A 35 0.23 2.38 -3.35
N ASP A 36 0.66 3.04 -2.29
CA ASP A 36 -0.10 4.10 -1.61
C ASP A 36 0.90 5.08 -0.99
N LYS A 37 1.38 6.00 -1.83
CA LYS A 37 2.47 6.92 -1.52
C LYS A 37 2.15 8.32 -1.99
N VAL A 38 2.66 9.31 -1.26
CA VAL A 38 2.71 10.71 -1.67
C VAL A 38 4.17 11.09 -1.90
N THR A 39 4.45 11.69 -3.03
CA THR A 39 5.76 12.27 -3.32
C THR A 39 5.62 13.78 -3.37
N LEU A 40 6.49 14.48 -2.65
CA LEU A 40 6.58 15.94 -2.66
C LEU A 40 7.96 16.32 -3.20
N SER A 41 7.98 17.22 -4.19
CA SER A 41 9.22 17.78 -4.73
C SER A 41 9.27 19.28 -4.41
N VAL A 42 10.31 19.72 -3.70
CA VAL A 42 10.41 21.10 -3.25
C VAL A 42 11.83 21.64 -3.40
N VAL A 43 11.94 22.91 -3.78
CA VAL A 43 13.18 23.65 -3.78
C VAL A 43 13.03 24.85 -2.84
N THR A 44 13.98 25.02 -1.92
CA THR A 44 13.97 26.09 -0.91
C THR A 44 15.31 26.81 -0.85
N GLU A 45 15.30 28.04 -0.40
CA GLU A 45 16.53 28.80 -0.13
C GLU A 45 17.16 28.39 1.20
N ASP A 46 16.31 28.11 2.20
CA ASP A 46 16.73 27.66 3.52
C ASP A 46 16.54 26.13 3.63
N PRO A 47 17.43 25.44 4.36
CA PRO A 47 17.31 24.00 4.55
C PRO A 47 16.08 23.62 5.40
N ILE A 48 15.37 22.56 4.96
CA ILE A 48 14.26 21.96 5.72
C ILE A 48 14.78 20.71 6.43
N TYR A 49 14.65 20.67 7.74
CA TYR A 49 15.10 19.53 8.56
C TYR A 49 13.95 18.54 8.77
N LEU A 50 13.83 17.59 7.84
CA LEU A 50 12.87 16.49 7.91
C LEU A 50 13.51 15.25 8.54
N THR A 51 12.71 14.47 9.24
CA THR A 51 13.17 13.23 9.89
C THR A 51 12.14 12.13 9.68
N GLU A 52 12.58 10.89 9.87
CA GLU A 52 11.68 9.74 9.95
C GLU A 52 10.57 9.99 10.99
N GLY A 53 9.34 9.64 10.62
CA GLY A 53 8.15 9.86 11.44
C GLY A 53 7.40 11.17 11.19
N ASP A 54 7.99 12.15 10.49
CA ASP A 54 7.26 13.33 10.01
C ASP A 54 6.17 12.89 9.04
N TYR A 55 5.05 13.60 9.01
CA TYR A 55 3.87 13.13 8.28
C TYR A 55 3.02 14.26 7.70
N ILE A 56 2.20 13.88 6.73
CA ILE A 56 1.08 14.68 6.23
C ILE A 56 -0.23 13.98 6.52
N LEU A 57 -1.32 14.74 6.47
CA LEU A 57 -2.68 14.23 6.49
C LEU A 57 -3.34 14.49 5.13
N LEU A 58 -3.82 13.44 4.48
CA LEU A 58 -4.65 13.51 3.29
C LEU A 58 -5.97 12.82 3.59
N GLY A 59 -7.04 13.61 3.74
CA GLY A 59 -8.27 13.11 4.33
C GLY A 59 -8.00 12.53 5.72
N ASP A 60 -8.42 11.28 5.93
CA ASP A 60 -8.23 10.57 7.19
C ASP A 60 -6.94 9.72 7.21
N VAL A 61 -6.15 9.72 6.14
CA VAL A 61 -4.94 8.90 6.03
C VAL A 61 -3.71 9.71 6.43
N LYS A 62 -2.91 9.11 7.31
CA LYS A 62 -1.64 9.65 7.78
C LYS A 62 -0.49 9.03 7.00
N TYR A 63 0.08 9.78 6.04
CA TYR A 63 1.27 9.37 5.29
C TYR A 63 2.53 9.82 6.01
N LYS A 64 3.48 8.92 6.23
CA LYS A 64 4.71 9.16 6.99
C LYS A 64 5.95 9.06 6.15
N ILE A 65 6.96 9.82 6.55
CA ILE A 65 8.34 9.62 6.11
C ILE A 65 8.89 8.40 6.85
N ASN A 66 9.15 7.31 6.13
CA ASN A 66 9.71 6.07 6.68
C ASN A 66 11.22 5.92 6.43
N ARG A 67 11.80 6.83 5.63
CA ARG A 67 13.24 6.90 5.35
C ARG A 67 13.61 8.37 5.23
N ASP A 68 14.83 8.71 5.66
CA ASP A 68 15.32 10.06 5.52
C ASP A 68 15.22 10.54 4.08
N PRO A 69 14.66 11.74 3.84
CA PRO A 69 14.52 12.29 2.51
C PRO A 69 15.88 12.51 1.85
N GLU A 70 15.94 12.33 0.54
CA GLU A 70 17.11 12.74 -0.22
C GLU A 70 17.18 14.28 -0.29
N ASP A 71 18.26 14.84 0.25
CA ASP A 71 18.60 16.25 0.14
C ASP A 71 19.71 16.41 -0.91
N LYS A 72 19.48 17.29 -1.89
CA LYS A 72 20.49 17.68 -2.88
C LYS A 72 20.71 19.18 -2.80
N GLN A 73 21.80 19.57 -2.16
CA GLN A 73 22.24 20.95 -2.17
C GLN A 73 22.93 21.27 -3.50
N LYS A 74 22.32 22.12 -4.31
CA LYS A 74 22.88 22.54 -5.61
C LYS A 74 23.73 23.81 -5.50
N SER A 75 23.47 24.67 -4.50
CA SER A 75 24.23 25.87 -4.20
C SER A 75 24.06 26.24 -2.73
N GLU A 76 24.76 27.27 -2.25
CA GLU A 76 24.61 27.76 -0.86
C GLU A 76 23.18 28.23 -0.52
N LYS A 77 22.36 28.54 -1.54
CA LYS A 77 21.00 29.05 -1.40
C LYS A 77 19.96 28.20 -2.14
N GLU A 78 20.27 26.95 -2.52
CA GLU A 78 19.33 26.10 -3.24
C GLU A 78 19.40 24.68 -2.73
N HIS A 79 18.38 24.31 -1.95
CA HIS A 79 18.15 22.97 -1.43
C HIS A 79 16.98 22.32 -2.16
N SER A 80 17.19 21.14 -2.74
CA SER A 80 16.18 20.38 -3.47
C SER A 80 15.88 19.09 -2.73
N TYR A 81 14.61 18.87 -2.40
CA TYR A 81 14.13 17.69 -1.68
C TYR A 81 13.17 16.88 -2.54
N GLU A 82 13.34 15.57 -2.52
CA GLU A 82 12.34 14.62 -2.96
C GLU A 82 11.89 13.79 -1.76
N ILE A 83 10.67 14.06 -1.29
CA ILE A 83 10.14 13.51 -0.04
C ILE A 83 9.12 12.44 -0.40
N SER A 84 9.37 11.19 0.00
CA SER A 84 8.43 10.09 -0.14
C SER A 84 7.73 9.84 1.19
N LEU A 85 6.40 9.96 1.20
CA LEU A 85 5.57 9.67 2.35
C LEU A 85 4.70 8.45 2.04
N GLU A 86 4.64 7.52 2.95
CA GLU A 86 4.02 6.20 2.75
C GLU A 86 2.83 6.02 3.69
N ALA A 87 1.77 5.38 3.17
CA ALA A 87 0.59 5.02 3.97
C ALA A 87 0.96 4.01 5.07
N PRO A 88 0.13 3.88 6.13
CA PRO A 88 0.40 2.98 7.25
C PRO A 88 0.70 1.53 6.86
N ILE A 89 0.14 1.03 5.76
CA ILE A 89 0.35 -0.34 5.29
C ILE A 89 1.82 -0.67 5.00
N TYR A 90 2.67 0.34 4.75
CA TYR A 90 4.09 0.12 4.51
C TYR A 90 4.86 -0.29 5.77
N THR A 91 4.37 0.03 6.96
CA THR A 91 4.97 -0.41 8.23
C THR A 91 4.93 -1.94 8.41
N LEU A 92 4.07 -2.63 7.64
CA LEU A 92 3.96 -4.10 7.69
C LEU A 92 5.14 -4.82 7.02
N ILE A 93 5.98 -4.10 6.26
CA ILE A 93 7.20 -4.66 5.66
C ILE A 93 8.22 -5.04 6.73
N ASP A 94 8.25 -4.34 7.84
CA ASP A 94 9.22 -4.58 8.91
C ASP A 94 8.82 -5.73 9.84
N LYS A 95 7.58 -6.22 9.73
CA LYS A 95 7.04 -7.29 10.56
C LYS A 95 7.13 -8.64 9.87
N VAL A 96 7.64 -9.65 10.59
CA VAL A 96 7.67 -11.04 10.12
C VAL A 96 6.42 -11.76 10.59
N TYR A 97 5.82 -12.55 9.71
CA TYR A 97 4.65 -13.36 10.04
C TYR A 97 5.08 -14.67 10.69
N CYS A 98 4.68 -14.91 11.93
CA CYS A 98 5.07 -16.08 12.68
C CYS A 98 3.87 -16.77 13.35
N ASN A 99 4.05 -18.03 13.69
CA ASN A 99 3.06 -18.80 14.43
C ASN A 99 2.97 -18.28 15.87
N LYS A 100 1.77 -17.93 16.31
CA LYS A 100 1.49 -17.34 17.62
C LYS A 100 1.95 -18.23 18.79
N ILE A 101 1.89 -19.56 18.64
CA ILE A 101 2.16 -20.53 19.72
C ILE A 101 3.66 -20.85 19.77
N THR A 102 4.25 -21.14 18.61
CA THR A 102 5.64 -21.64 18.53
C THR A 102 6.67 -20.55 18.28
N GLY A 103 6.23 -19.36 17.82
CA GLY A 103 7.13 -18.29 17.35
C GLY A 103 7.85 -18.62 16.04
N SER A 104 7.58 -19.77 15.42
CA SER A 104 8.25 -20.18 14.19
C SER A 104 7.82 -19.30 13.03
N THR A 105 8.78 -18.88 12.22
CA THR A 105 8.56 -18.15 10.96
C THR A 105 8.30 -19.07 9.77
N THR A 106 8.58 -20.37 9.94
CA THR A 106 8.28 -21.43 8.95
C THR A 106 7.22 -22.35 9.54
N PHE A 107 6.00 -22.28 9.00
CA PHE A 107 4.86 -23.08 9.51
C PHE A 107 3.76 -23.21 8.46
N SER A 108 2.88 -24.18 8.65
CA SER A 108 1.64 -24.31 7.88
C SER A 108 0.44 -24.00 8.78
N LEU A 109 -0.54 -23.32 8.23
CA LEU A 109 -1.81 -23.03 8.88
C LEU A 109 -2.96 -23.49 7.98
N THR A 110 -3.91 -24.19 8.56
CA THR A 110 -5.18 -24.55 7.90
C THR A 110 -6.28 -23.71 8.51
N GLY A 111 -6.98 -22.92 7.70
CA GLY A 111 -8.03 -22.05 8.20
C GLY A 111 -8.79 -21.36 7.05
N LYS A 112 -9.79 -20.58 7.45
CA LYS A 112 -10.47 -19.60 6.59
C LYS A 112 -9.64 -18.31 6.52
N LEU A 113 -9.96 -17.43 5.60
CA LEU A 113 -9.31 -16.11 5.50
C LEU A 113 -9.22 -15.39 6.85
N ARG A 114 -10.29 -15.40 7.62
CA ARG A 114 -10.34 -14.75 8.95
C ARG A 114 -9.28 -15.27 9.90
N ASP A 115 -9.04 -16.59 9.93
CA ASP A 115 -8.06 -17.21 10.84
C ASP A 115 -6.62 -16.71 10.52
N PHE A 116 -6.31 -16.57 9.23
CA PHE A 116 -5.02 -16.00 8.78
C PHE A 116 -4.90 -14.52 9.13
N LEU A 117 -6.00 -13.76 8.97
CA LEU A 117 -5.99 -12.33 9.30
C LEU A 117 -5.90 -12.10 10.81
N GLU A 118 -6.54 -12.90 11.64
CA GLU A 118 -6.41 -12.80 13.10
C GLU A 118 -4.98 -13.05 13.57
N LEU A 119 -4.30 -14.04 12.96
CA LEU A 119 -2.89 -14.26 13.21
C LEU A 119 -2.03 -13.10 12.69
N LEU A 120 -2.37 -12.54 11.53
CA LEU A 120 -1.68 -11.38 10.96
C LEU A 120 -1.80 -10.15 11.88
N ILE A 121 -3.01 -9.83 12.31
CA ILE A 121 -3.27 -8.71 13.23
C ILE A 121 -2.54 -8.92 14.56
N TRP A 122 -2.51 -10.15 15.08
CA TRP A 122 -1.71 -10.46 16.26
C TRP A 122 -0.22 -10.16 16.02
N ASN A 123 0.38 -10.61 14.91
CA ASN A 123 1.78 -10.35 14.58
C ASN A 123 2.07 -8.84 14.44
N ILE A 124 1.15 -8.08 13.86
CA ILE A 124 1.33 -6.64 13.66
C ILE A 124 1.22 -5.87 14.98
N ASN A 125 0.24 -6.22 15.81
CA ASN A 125 -0.08 -5.46 17.02
C ASN A 125 0.79 -5.83 18.22
N VAL A 126 1.14 -7.10 18.39
CA VAL A 126 1.78 -7.62 19.60
C VAL A 126 3.26 -7.88 19.41
N ASP A 127 3.68 -8.24 18.19
CA ASP A 127 5.03 -8.69 17.94
C ASP A 127 6.06 -7.55 18.03
N ASN A 128 7.12 -7.82 18.82
CA ASN A 128 8.35 -7.04 18.95
C ASN A 128 8.19 -5.57 19.40
N ASN A 129 7.08 -5.21 20.01
CA ASN A 129 7.00 -3.94 20.70
C ASN A 129 7.39 -4.13 22.18
N PRO A 130 8.62 -3.77 22.60
CA PRO A 130 9.07 -3.90 23.99
C PRO A 130 8.22 -3.10 24.97
N LEU A 131 7.37 -2.19 24.48
CA LEU A 131 6.45 -1.39 25.26
C LEU A 131 5.03 -1.96 25.31
N GLY A 132 4.72 -3.07 24.61
CA GLY A 132 3.39 -3.67 24.60
C GLY A 132 2.28 -2.79 24.02
N VAL A 133 2.64 -1.77 23.22
CA VAL A 133 1.68 -0.82 22.65
C VAL A 133 1.00 -1.47 21.44
N ASP A 134 -0.31 -1.65 21.52
CA ASP A 134 -1.13 -2.03 20.38
C ASP A 134 -0.96 -0.98 19.26
N THR A 135 -0.57 -1.43 18.08
CA THR A 135 -0.41 -0.53 16.93
C THR A 135 -1.74 -0.11 16.32
N GLY A 136 -2.85 -0.67 16.81
CA GLY A 136 -4.21 -0.30 16.45
C GLY A 136 -4.68 -0.86 15.09
N TRP A 137 -4.06 -1.92 14.58
CA TRP A 137 -4.53 -2.59 13.38
C TRP A 137 -5.74 -3.49 13.67
N THR A 138 -6.70 -3.47 12.75
CA THR A 138 -7.96 -4.22 12.86
C THR A 138 -8.33 -4.89 11.53
N ILE A 139 -9.23 -5.88 11.62
CA ILE A 139 -9.87 -6.50 10.46
C ILE A 139 -11.20 -5.79 10.23
N GLY A 140 -11.40 -5.30 9.00
CA GLY A 140 -12.66 -4.74 8.55
C GLY A 140 -13.50 -5.76 7.79
N LEU A 141 -13.77 -5.48 6.50
CA LEU A 141 -14.49 -6.41 5.64
C LEU A 141 -13.67 -7.70 5.46
N CYS A 142 -14.31 -8.82 5.72
CA CYS A 142 -13.71 -10.15 5.59
C CYS A 142 -14.79 -11.13 5.17
N PRO A 143 -14.90 -11.48 3.88
CA PRO A 143 -15.89 -12.45 3.40
C PRO A 143 -15.64 -13.82 4.02
N ASP A 144 -16.69 -14.62 4.17
CA ASP A 144 -16.57 -16.03 4.54
C ASP A 144 -15.97 -16.81 3.38
N THR A 145 -15.04 -17.72 3.67
CA THR A 145 -14.28 -18.46 2.66
C THR A 145 -14.20 -19.94 3.03
N ASP A 146 -13.82 -20.77 2.08
CA ASP A 146 -13.45 -22.15 2.35
C ASP A 146 -12.14 -22.23 3.14
N TYR A 147 -11.88 -23.42 3.72
CA TYR A 147 -10.63 -23.72 4.41
C TYR A 147 -9.51 -23.97 3.39
N LEU A 148 -8.38 -23.33 3.58
CA LEU A 148 -7.16 -23.60 2.84
C LEU A 148 -6.02 -23.96 3.78
N ASN A 149 -5.10 -24.79 3.31
CA ASN A 149 -3.83 -25.03 3.98
C ASN A 149 -2.75 -24.21 3.26
N ILE A 150 -2.11 -23.28 3.97
CA ILE A 150 -1.08 -22.41 3.41
C ILE A 150 0.19 -22.57 4.27
N THR A 151 1.32 -22.76 3.59
CA THR A 151 2.64 -22.79 4.22
C THR A 151 3.33 -21.45 4.03
N PHE A 152 3.89 -20.93 5.10
CA PHE A 152 4.66 -19.71 5.14
C PHE A 152 6.10 -20.03 5.52
N ASP A 153 7.04 -19.33 4.92
CA ASP A 153 8.47 -19.45 5.20
C ASP A 153 9.10 -18.07 5.27
N SER A 154 9.28 -17.58 6.49
CA SER A 154 9.93 -16.30 6.79
C SER A 154 9.40 -15.10 6.00
N VAL A 155 8.08 -15.07 5.74
CA VAL A 155 7.42 -14.01 4.97
C VAL A 155 7.13 -12.79 5.81
N LYS A 156 7.14 -11.62 5.19
CA LYS A 156 6.74 -10.36 5.82
C LYS A 156 5.22 -10.23 5.89
N CYS A 157 4.72 -9.56 6.92
CA CYS A 157 3.27 -9.37 7.11
C CYS A 157 2.60 -8.68 5.90
N ARG A 158 3.31 -7.80 5.20
CA ARG A 158 2.79 -7.18 3.99
C ARG A 158 2.63 -8.19 2.84
N ASP A 159 3.59 -9.09 2.66
CA ASP A 159 3.55 -10.10 1.60
C ASP A 159 2.46 -11.15 1.86
N VAL A 160 2.14 -11.38 3.13
CA VAL A 160 1.01 -12.24 3.53
C VAL A 160 -0.30 -11.70 2.98
N LEU A 161 -0.53 -10.37 2.99
CA LEU A 161 -1.75 -9.78 2.43
C LEU A 161 -1.94 -10.17 0.97
N TYR A 162 -0.88 -10.05 0.17
CA TYR A 162 -0.92 -10.44 -1.25
C TYR A 162 -1.12 -11.96 -1.42
N THR A 163 -0.41 -12.74 -0.60
CA THR A 163 -0.54 -14.21 -0.64
C THR A 163 -1.96 -14.65 -0.35
N LEU A 164 -2.61 -14.09 0.67
CA LEU A 164 -4.00 -14.40 1.00
C LEU A 164 -4.95 -13.96 -0.11
N ALA A 165 -4.78 -12.75 -0.67
CA ALA A 165 -5.57 -12.26 -1.78
C ALA A 165 -5.52 -13.23 -2.98
N SER A 166 -4.30 -13.64 -3.37
CA SER A 166 -4.07 -14.58 -4.46
C SER A 166 -4.68 -15.97 -4.18
N LYS A 167 -4.52 -16.50 -2.96
CA LYS A 167 -4.98 -17.84 -2.60
C LYS A 167 -6.49 -17.95 -2.51
N PHE A 168 -7.15 -16.90 -2.00
CA PHE A 168 -8.61 -16.86 -1.85
C PHE A 168 -9.33 -16.20 -3.05
N GLY A 169 -8.61 -15.70 -4.06
CA GLY A 169 -9.20 -15.03 -5.22
C GLY A 169 -9.88 -13.71 -4.86
N LEU A 170 -9.31 -12.96 -3.94
CA LEU A 170 -9.84 -11.72 -3.40
C LEU A 170 -8.88 -10.55 -3.66
N GLU A 171 -9.38 -9.35 -3.47
CA GLU A 171 -8.58 -8.13 -3.45
C GLU A 171 -8.60 -7.53 -2.03
N TYR A 172 -7.49 -6.85 -1.64
CA TYR A 172 -7.41 -6.19 -0.35
C TYR A 172 -7.06 -4.71 -0.48
N TYR A 173 -7.51 -3.94 0.50
CA TYR A 173 -7.09 -2.56 0.71
C TYR A 173 -7.01 -2.26 2.21
N ALA A 174 -6.20 -1.27 2.56
CA ALA A 174 -6.14 -0.76 3.93
C ALA A 174 -6.79 0.63 3.98
N ALA A 175 -7.78 0.78 4.85
CA ALA A 175 -8.31 2.09 5.21
C ALA A 175 -7.71 2.47 6.57
N ASN A 176 -6.74 3.38 6.56
CA ASN A 176 -5.90 3.65 7.72
C ASN A 176 -5.22 2.35 8.23
N LYS A 177 -5.60 1.88 9.39
CA LYS A 177 -5.11 0.65 10.01
C LYS A 177 -6.14 -0.48 10.00
N THR A 178 -7.13 -0.41 9.13
CA THR A 178 -8.15 -1.45 8.96
C THR A 178 -7.91 -2.18 7.66
N ILE A 179 -7.65 -3.49 7.73
CA ILE A 179 -7.43 -4.35 6.57
C ILE A 179 -8.78 -4.89 6.12
N ASN A 180 -9.10 -4.68 4.85
CA ASN A 180 -10.34 -5.13 4.22
C ASN A 180 -10.02 -6.09 3.07
N TYR A 181 -10.80 -7.16 2.95
CA TYR A 181 -10.81 -8.07 1.81
C TYR A 181 -12.19 -8.06 1.16
N VAL A 182 -12.22 -8.01 -0.15
CA VAL A 182 -13.43 -7.97 -0.96
C VAL A 182 -13.24 -8.83 -2.21
N SER A 183 -14.33 -9.22 -2.87
CA SER A 183 -14.25 -9.96 -4.13
C SER A 183 -13.57 -9.12 -5.22
N ARG A 184 -13.84 -7.82 -5.22
CA ARG A 184 -13.23 -6.87 -6.15
C ARG A 184 -13.33 -5.46 -5.61
N ILE A 185 -12.24 -4.69 -5.77
CA ILE A 185 -12.22 -3.26 -5.50
C ILE A 185 -12.69 -2.55 -6.76
N GLU A 186 -13.96 -2.20 -6.81
CA GLU A 186 -14.56 -1.50 -7.94
C GLU A 186 -15.47 -0.37 -7.45
N ASN A 187 -15.59 0.64 -8.28
CA ASN A 187 -16.54 1.72 -8.08
C ASN A 187 -17.28 1.94 -9.42
N GLU A 188 -18.52 1.54 -9.47
CA GLU A 188 -19.39 1.85 -10.61
C GLU A 188 -19.70 3.35 -10.61
N THR A 189 -18.97 4.09 -11.42
CA THR A 189 -19.14 5.55 -11.51
C THR A 189 -20.37 5.97 -12.32
N GLY A 190 -21.01 5.05 -13.05
CA GLY A 190 -22.05 5.35 -14.01
C GLY A 190 -21.58 6.19 -15.21
N LEU A 191 -20.27 6.39 -15.36
CA LEU A 191 -19.70 7.10 -16.48
C LEU A 191 -19.78 6.25 -17.74
N VAL A 192 -20.40 6.78 -18.77
CA VAL A 192 -20.49 6.16 -20.09
C VAL A 192 -19.62 6.97 -21.04
N PHE A 193 -18.61 6.35 -21.62
CA PHE A 193 -17.77 6.96 -22.64
C PHE A 193 -18.31 6.61 -24.01
N THR A 194 -18.69 7.64 -24.80
CA THR A 194 -19.10 7.48 -26.20
C THR A 194 -18.09 8.18 -27.11
N GLN A 195 -17.89 7.62 -28.30
CA GLN A 195 -17.00 8.22 -29.30
C GLN A 195 -17.63 9.52 -29.83
N GLY A 196 -16.82 10.56 -29.90
CA GLY A 196 -17.19 11.87 -30.46
C GLY A 196 -17.05 13.03 -29.49
N GLN A 197 -17.26 14.22 -30.01
CA GLN A 197 -17.11 15.46 -29.25
C GLN A 197 -18.14 15.52 -28.10
N GLY A 198 -17.65 15.63 -26.88
CA GLY A 198 -18.47 15.64 -25.66
C GLY A 198 -18.75 14.25 -25.08
N GLY A 199 -18.40 13.16 -25.75
CA GLY A 199 -18.62 11.79 -25.27
C GLY A 199 -17.48 11.21 -24.42
N GLY A 200 -16.42 11.98 -24.18
CA GLY A 200 -15.27 11.57 -23.35
C GLY A 200 -14.28 10.61 -24.02
N LEU A 201 -14.60 10.12 -25.23
CA LEU A 201 -13.72 9.22 -26.00
C LEU A 201 -13.36 9.90 -27.33
N TYR A 202 -12.15 10.43 -27.43
CA TYR A 202 -11.70 11.19 -28.61
C TYR A 202 -11.11 10.29 -29.70
N GLU A 203 -10.46 9.21 -29.31
CA GLU A 203 -9.79 8.30 -30.23
C GLU A 203 -9.91 6.85 -29.75
N VAL A 204 -10.19 5.96 -30.69
CA VAL A 204 -10.16 4.49 -30.49
C VAL A 204 -9.20 3.91 -31.51
N GLU A 205 -8.06 3.46 -31.05
CA GLU A 205 -7.09 2.77 -31.89
C GLU A 205 -7.27 1.25 -31.75
N ARG A 206 -7.46 0.56 -32.85
CA ARG A 206 -7.39 -0.90 -32.90
C ARG A 206 -5.98 -1.33 -33.26
N LYS A 207 -5.24 -1.83 -32.29
CA LYS A 207 -3.91 -2.43 -32.53
C LYS A 207 -4.06 -3.89 -32.93
N ASN A 208 -3.19 -4.34 -33.83
CA ASN A 208 -3.07 -5.76 -34.11
C ASN A 208 -2.57 -6.46 -32.84
N VAL A 209 -3.24 -7.54 -32.47
CA VAL A 209 -2.75 -8.44 -31.44
C VAL A 209 -1.57 -9.19 -32.05
N ASP A 210 -0.46 -9.26 -31.34
CA ASP A 210 0.71 -10.01 -31.79
C ASP A 210 0.32 -11.48 -31.97
N ASP A 211 0.52 -12.02 -33.17
CA ASP A 211 0.05 -13.38 -33.56
C ASP A 211 0.63 -14.47 -32.63
N GLY A 212 1.68 -14.17 -31.87
CA GLY A 212 2.31 -15.08 -30.90
C GLY A 212 1.44 -15.44 -29.68
N ASP A 213 0.48 -14.58 -29.32
CA ASP A 213 -0.36 -14.75 -28.11
C ASP A 213 -1.74 -15.35 -28.42
N LEU A 214 -2.08 -15.51 -29.70
CA LEU A 214 -3.36 -16.08 -30.15
C LEU A 214 -3.23 -17.58 -30.38
N VAL A 215 -3.60 -18.39 -29.40
CA VAL A 215 -3.70 -19.85 -29.56
C VAL A 215 -5.00 -20.21 -30.29
N THR A 216 -4.92 -20.37 -31.60
CA THR A 216 -6.07 -20.74 -32.43
C THR A 216 -6.27 -22.25 -32.52
N ARG A 217 -5.29 -23.06 -32.12
CA ARG A 217 -5.36 -24.53 -32.21
C ARG A 217 -4.50 -25.18 -31.11
N VAL A 218 -5.09 -26.09 -30.35
CA VAL A 218 -4.40 -26.89 -29.32
C VAL A 218 -4.29 -28.36 -29.85
N TYR A 219 -3.08 -28.89 -29.86
CA TYR A 219 -2.84 -30.31 -30.15
C TYR A 219 -2.55 -31.02 -28.81
N PRO A 220 -3.51 -31.76 -28.25
CA PRO A 220 -3.26 -32.53 -27.04
C PRO A 220 -2.30 -33.68 -27.36
N LYS A 221 -1.21 -33.79 -26.59
CA LYS A 221 -0.34 -34.96 -26.57
C LYS A 221 -0.75 -35.83 -25.39
N GLY A 222 -1.14 -37.08 -25.68
CA GLY A 222 -1.33 -38.08 -24.63
C GLY A 222 -0.01 -38.35 -23.90
N GLY A 223 -0.07 -38.49 -22.55
CA GLY A 223 1.06 -39.03 -21.82
C GLY A 223 1.35 -40.45 -22.23
N THR A 224 2.59 -40.80 -22.42
CA THR A 224 3.04 -42.19 -22.49
C THR A 224 2.98 -42.79 -21.10
N GLU A 225 2.23 -43.91 -20.92
CA GLU A 225 2.29 -44.74 -19.73
C GLU A 225 3.70 -45.30 -19.49
#